data_31ee6f7c2a83dbfee546fabfdb50093f
#
_entry.id   31ee6f7c2a83dbfee546fabfdb50093f
#
_cell.length_a   1.000
_cell.length_b   1.000
_cell.length_c   1.000
_cell.angle_alpha   90.00
_cell.angle_beta   90.00
_cell.angle_gamma   90.00
#
_symmetry.space_group_name_H-M   'P 1'
#
loop_
_entity.id
_entity.type
_entity.pdbx_description
1 polymer ?
#
loop_
_entity_poly.entity_id
_entity_poly.type
_entity_poly.pdbx_seq_one_letter_code
_entity_poly.pdbx_strand_id
1 'polypeptide(L)'
;SFELETALKAQDELDAETTDTNGSFYCVGHTVIQYLLDDYKIKSLVGHKGRKVSVELIAAFLPSPVVESLYAVMDMNGLEVTSLTLEPIAAMNIIIPPEIRLINVALVDIGAGTSDIAISQNGSIVAYAMSTVAGDEITEEIIRNYIVDFATAEEMKLSSYQETISYKDILGFDHTIDTGEFFASLFPAVDSLAENIAENIVKANGQAPAAVFLVGGGSLI
;
A
#
# COMPACT_ATOMS: atom_id res chain seq x y z
N SER A 1 21.45 -15.54 3.89
CA SER A 1 20.85 -16.04 5.14
C SER A 1 19.79 -17.09 4.79
N PHE A 2 19.34 -17.85 5.79
CA PHE A 2 18.32 -18.89 5.62
C PHE A 2 16.99 -18.32 5.07
N GLU A 3 16.60 -17.13 5.53
CA GLU A 3 15.42 -16.41 5.07
C GLU A 3 15.53 -16.07 3.57
N LEU A 4 16.68 -15.58 3.14
CA LEU A 4 16.94 -15.23 1.73
C LEU A 4 16.90 -16.47 0.84
N GLU A 5 17.49 -17.58 1.26
CA GLU A 5 17.44 -18.84 0.51
C GLU A 5 16.00 -19.35 0.36
N THR A 6 15.17 -19.16 1.38
CA THR A 6 13.76 -19.55 1.34
C THR A 6 12.97 -18.65 0.36
N ALA A 7 13.22 -17.33 0.38
CA ALA A 7 12.61 -16.42 -0.57
C ALA A 7 13.04 -16.70 -2.02
N LEU A 8 14.32 -17.00 -2.26
CA LEU A 8 14.82 -17.34 -3.60
C LEU A 8 14.25 -18.66 -4.13
N LYS A 9 14.03 -19.66 -3.27
CA LYS A 9 13.31 -20.88 -3.69
C LYS A 9 11.89 -20.61 -4.13
N ALA A 10 11.16 -19.73 -3.43
CA ALA A 10 9.82 -19.32 -3.84
C ALA A 10 9.86 -18.55 -5.18
N GLN A 11 10.91 -17.79 -5.45
CA GLN A 11 11.12 -17.16 -6.76
C GLN A 11 11.31 -18.20 -7.87
N ASP A 12 12.16 -19.19 -7.65
CA ASP A 12 12.42 -20.28 -8.63
C ASP A 12 11.12 -21.07 -8.92
N GLU A 13 10.27 -21.31 -7.91
CA GLU A 13 8.99 -21.97 -8.07
C GLU A 13 8.02 -21.12 -8.91
N LEU A 14 7.92 -19.81 -8.66
CA LEU A 14 7.11 -18.89 -9.47
C LEU A 14 7.60 -18.82 -10.92
N ASP A 15 8.90 -18.75 -11.15
CA ASP A 15 9.48 -18.73 -12.49
C ASP A 15 9.19 -20.05 -13.25
N ALA A 16 9.16 -21.18 -12.55
CA ALA A 16 8.82 -22.48 -13.13
C ALA A 16 7.33 -22.63 -13.48
N GLU A 17 6.43 -22.01 -12.72
CA GLU A 17 4.99 -22.04 -12.97
C GLU A 17 4.55 -21.09 -14.09
N THR A 18 5.36 -20.04 -14.37
CA THR A 18 5.02 -18.95 -15.32
C THR A 18 5.55 -19.23 -16.73
N THR A 19 5.66 -20.47 -17.16
CA THR A 19 6.22 -20.90 -18.46
C THR A 19 5.58 -20.31 -19.72
N ASP A 20 4.54 -19.51 -19.60
CA ASP A 20 3.79 -18.97 -20.76
C ASP A 20 3.82 -17.44 -20.93
N THR A 21 4.48 -16.68 -20.03
CA THR A 21 4.57 -15.21 -20.18
C THR A 21 5.97 -14.70 -19.87
N ASN A 22 6.62 -14.14 -20.83
CA ASN A 22 7.82 -13.30 -20.87
C ASN A 22 8.31 -12.69 -19.54
N GLY A 23 8.84 -13.44 -18.60
CA GLY A 23 9.59 -12.79 -17.54
C GLY A 23 9.79 -13.62 -16.29
N SER A 24 11.03 -13.72 -15.87
CA SER A 24 11.40 -14.10 -14.53
C SER A 24 10.88 -13.05 -13.52
N PHE A 25 10.63 -13.48 -12.30
CA PHE A 25 10.31 -12.60 -11.19
C PHE A 25 11.58 -12.23 -10.41
N TYR A 26 11.54 -11.08 -9.77
CA TYR A 26 12.59 -10.57 -8.90
C TYR A 26 12.05 -10.38 -7.48
N CYS A 27 12.69 -11.01 -6.49
CA CYS A 27 12.34 -10.80 -5.09
C CYS A 27 12.80 -9.42 -4.63
N VAL A 28 11.85 -8.50 -4.44
CA VAL A 28 12.12 -7.11 -4.03
C VAL A 28 12.11 -6.93 -2.53
N GLY A 29 11.64 -7.92 -1.76
CA GLY A 29 11.68 -7.88 -0.31
C GLY A 29 11.04 -9.10 0.32
N HIS A 30 11.41 -9.36 1.57
CA HIS A 30 10.77 -10.39 2.38
C HIS A 30 10.69 -9.94 3.85
N THR A 31 9.70 -10.46 4.55
CA THR A 31 9.53 -10.23 6.00
C THR A 31 9.24 -11.57 6.67
N VAL A 32 9.98 -11.87 7.73
CA VAL A 32 9.75 -13.09 8.51
C VAL A 32 8.54 -12.92 9.42
N ILE A 33 7.58 -13.83 9.31
CA ILE A 33 6.41 -13.91 10.19
C ILE A 33 6.79 -14.64 11.48
N GLN A 34 7.43 -15.83 11.34
CA GLN A 34 7.84 -16.63 12.50
C GLN A 34 8.94 -17.63 12.16
N TYR A 35 9.71 -17.99 13.18
CA TYR A 35 10.64 -19.11 13.16
C TYR A 35 10.06 -20.29 13.90
N LEU A 36 10.34 -21.52 13.42
CA LEU A 36 10.01 -22.75 14.10
C LEU A 36 11.28 -23.59 14.30
N LEU A 37 11.44 -24.14 15.49
CA LEU A 37 12.48 -25.10 15.82
C LEU A 37 11.82 -26.37 16.34
N ASP A 38 12.04 -27.49 15.65
CA ASP A 38 11.37 -28.76 15.92
C ASP A 38 9.84 -28.61 16.04
N ASP A 39 9.25 -27.77 15.11
CA ASP A 39 7.83 -27.42 15.01
C ASP A 39 7.30 -26.52 16.15
N TYR A 40 8.16 -26.03 17.06
CA TYR A 40 7.79 -25.04 18.08
C TYR A 40 8.14 -23.62 17.63
N LYS A 41 7.20 -22.69 17.84
CA LYS A 41 7.42 -21.26 17.56
C LYS A 41 8.46 -20.64 18.49
N ILE A 42 9.44 -19.97 17.91
CA ILE A 42 10.50 -19.24 18.65
C ILE A 42 10.69 -17.85 18.04
N LYS A 43 11.19 -16.93 18.85
CA LYS A 43 11.42 -15.53 18.39
C LYS A 43 12.70 -15.36 17.57
N SER A 44 13.69 -16.21 17.79
CA SER A 44 14.97 -16.13 17.11
C SER A 44 15.61 -17.51 17.07
N LEU A 45 16.29 -17.84 15.99
CA LEU A 45 17.07 -19.06 15.85
C LEU A 45 18.45 -18.98 16.53
N VAL A 46 18.90 -17.75 16.83
CA VAL A 46 20.24 -17.51 17.39
C VAL A 46 20.40 -18.14 18.77
N GLY A 47 21.43 -18.97 18.92
CA GLY A 47 21.73 -19.65 20.18
C GLY A 47 20.89 -20.90 20.48
N HIS A 48 19.95 -21.26 19.64
CA HIS A 48 19.13 -22.46 19.81
C HIS A 48 19.69 -23.63 18.98
N LYS A 49 19.49 -24.85 19.49
CA LYS A 49 19.85 -26.10 18.82
C LYS A 49 18.59 -26.94 18.63
N GLY A 50 18.39 -27.49 17.45
CA GLY A 50 17.27 -28.35 17.11
C GLY A 50 17.59 -29.25 15.91
N ARG A 51 16.69 -30.13 15.57
CA ARG A 51 16.82 -31.05 14.44
C ARG A 51 16.23 -30.48 13.16
N LYS A 52 15.12 -29.71 13.29
CA LYS A 52 14.38 -29.11 12.18
C LYS A 52 14.25 -27.62 12.41
N VAL A 53 14.66 -26.85 11.42
CA VAL A 53 14.48 -25.40 11.39
C VAL A 53 13.53 -25.06 10.25
N SER A 54 12.51 -24.27 10.54
CA SER A 54 11.60 -23.73 9.52
C SER A 54 11.41 -22.23 9.74
N VAL A 55 11.13 -21.54 8.64
CA VAL A 55 10.77 -20.13 8.66
C VAL A 55 9.49 -19.96 7.85
N GLU A 56 8.59 -19.17 8.37
CA GLU A 56 7.44 -18.67 7.65
C GLU A 56 7.68 -17.20 7.34
N LEU A 57 7.58 -16.84 6.07
CA LEU A 57 7.85 -15.49 5.62
C LEU A 57 6.86 -15.07 4.54
N ILE A 58 6.69 -13.76 4.39
CA ILE A 58 6.08 -13.16 3.21
C ILE A 58 7.21 -12.65 2.34
N ALA A 59 7.20 -13.01 1.07
CA ALA A 59 8.10 -12.47 0.06
C ALA A 59 7.28 -11.77 -1.02
N ALA A 60 7.79 -10.64 -1.50
CA ALA A 60 7.18 -9.87 -2.57
C ALA A 60 8.04 -9.97 -3.82
N PHE A 61 7.38 -10.22 -4.92
CA PHE A 61 8.00 -10.41 -6.22
C PHE A 61 7.44 -9.40 -7.22
N LEU A 62 8.30 -8.83 -8.05
CA LEU A 62 7.92 -8.03 -9.20
C LEU A 62 8.42 -8.69 -10.48
N PRO A 63 7.71 -8.52 -11.61
CA PRO A 63 8.23 -8.92 -12.91
C PRO A 63 9.57 -8.24 -13.20
N SER A 64 10.55 -8.99 -13.67
CA SER A 64 11.89 -8.47 -13.97
C SER A 64 11.90 -7.22 -14.85
N PRO A 65 11.06 -7.09 -15.90
CA PRO A 65 11.00 -5.86 -16.71
C PRO A 65 10.65 -4.59 -15.91
N VAL A 66 9.83 -4.72 -14.85
CA VAL A 66 9.49 -3.58 -13.98
C VAL A 66 10.73 -3.14 -13.19
N VAL A 67 11.43 -4.09 -12.59
CA VAL A 67 12.66 -3.84 -11.82
C VAL A 67 13.75 -3.27 -12.71
N GLU A 68 13.98 -3.85 -13.89
CA GLU A 68 14.94 -3.37 -14.87
C GLU A 68 14.65 -1.94 -15.34
N SER A 69 13.37 -1.61 -15.53
CA SER A 69 12.95 -0.26 -15.90
C SER A 69 13.27 0.75 -14.80
N LEU A 70 13.05 0.40 -13.52
CA LEU A 70 13.41 1.24 -12.38
C LEU A 70 14.92 1.48 -12.31
N TYR A 71 15.73 0.43 -12.48
CA TYR A 71 17.18 0.54 -12.52
C TYR A 71 17.64 1.42 -13.69
N ALA A 72 17.09 1.22 -14.89
CA ALA A 72 17.44 2.00 -16.07
C ALA A 72 17.13 3.51 -15.88
N VAL A 73 15.99 3.85 -15.29
CA VAL A 73 15.65 5.25 -15.00
C VAL A 73 16.63 5.88 -14.02
N MET A 74 17.05 5.15 -12.99
CA MET A 74 18.04 5.65 -12.02
C MET A 74 19.41 5.83 -12.66
N ASP A 75 19.85 4.85 -13.44
CA ASP A 75 21.14 4.91 -14.16
C ASP A 75 21.19 6.08 -15.14
N MET A 76 20.11 6.33 -15.90
CA MET A 76 20.01 7.49 -16.79
C MET A 76 20.16 8.83 -16.07
N ASN A 77 19.89 8.88 -14.77
CA ASN A 77 20.08 10.07 -13.93
C ASN A 77 21.39 10.03 -13.13
N GLY A 78 22.28 9.08 -13.40
CA GLY A 78 23.56 8.94 -12.72
C GLY A 78 23.45 8.49 -11.26
N LEU A 79 22.36 7.79 -10.91
CA LEU A 79 22.09 7.28 -9.57
C LEU A 79 22.29 5.77 -9.52
N GLU A 80 23.01 5.29 -8.50
CA GLU A 80 23.17 3.88 -8.20
C GLU A 80 22.10 3.40 -7.21
N VAL A 81 21.34 2.38 -7.60
CA VAL A 81 20.35 1.75 -6.70
C VAL A 81 21.06 0.79 -5.76
N THR A 82 21.09 1.10 -4.47
CA THR A 82 21.74 0.26 -3.45
C THR A 82 20.82 -0.81 -2.88
N SER A 83 19.51 -0.57 -2.85
CA SER A 83 18.52 -1.53 -2.39
C SER A 83 17.11 -1.17 -2.88
N LEU A 84 16.25 -2.17 -2.94
CA LEU A 84 14.81 -2.02 -3.15
C LEU A 84 14.07 -2.40 -1.87
N THR A 85 12.97 -1.71 -1.60
CA THR A 85 12.01 -2.07 -0.55
C THR A 85 10.60 -1.75 -1.01
N LEU A 86 9.63 -2.48 -0.50
CA LEU A 86 8.22 -2.15 -0.74
C LEU A 86 7.82 -0.92 0.07
N GLU A 87 7.07 -0.02 -0.55
CA GLU A 87 6.55 1.18 0.09
C GLU A 87 5.80 0.88 1.39
N PRO A 88 4.85 -0.08 1.47
CA PRO A 88 4.15 -0.41 2.71
C PRO A 88 5.07 -0.88 3.84
N ILE A 89 6.20 -1.54 3.51
CA ILE A 89 7.21 -1.93 4.52
C ILE A 89 7.91 -0.69 5.07
N ALA A 90 8.33 0.20 4.18
CA ALA A 90 9.02 1.43 4.57
C ALA A 90 8.10 2.33 5.40
N ALA A 91 6.87 2.55 4.95
CA ALA A 91 5.85 3.33 5.64
C ALA A 91 5.54 2.77 7.04
N MET A 92 5.29 1.46 7.15
CA MET A 92 5.04 0.78 8.42
C MET A 92 6.19 0.99 9.42
N ASN A 93 7.44 0.91 8.94
CA ASN A 93 8.61 1.04 9.80
C ASN A 93 8.85 2.46 10.32
N ILE A 94 8.43 3.47 9.53
CA ILE A 94 8.62 4.88 9.89
C ILE A 94 7.45 5.40 10.74
N ILE A 95 6.22 5.01 10.39
CA ILE A 95 5.00 5.62 10.94
C ILE A 95 4.56 4.91 12.21
N ILE A 96 4.65 3.58 12.28
CA ILE A 96 4.14 2.81 13.42
C ILE A 96 5.29 2.37 14.32
N PRO A 97 5.34 2.87 15.58
CA PRO A 97 6.34 2.44 16.54
C PRO A 97 6.39 0.92 16.74
N PRO A 98 7.58 0.34 17.00
CA PRO A 98 7.73 -1.11 17.16
C PRO A 98 6.80 -1.72 18.23
N GLU A 99 6.52 -0.98 19.31
CA GLU A 99 5.66 -1.42 20.41
C GLU A 99 4.20 -1.57 19.96
N ILE A 100 3.74 -0.69 19.07
CA ILE A 100 2.36 -0.74 18.53
C ILE A 100 2.24 -1.86 17.50
N ARG A 101 3.30 -2.19 16.78
CA ARG A 101 3.30 -3.31 15.83
C ARG A 101 3.17 -4.69 16.49
N LEU A 102 3.29 -4.77 17.83
CA LEU A 102 3.05 -6.00 18.58
C LEU A 102 1.58 -6.41 18.60
N ILE A 103 0.66 -5.44 18.52
CA ILE A 103 -0.77 -5.70 18.36
C ILE A 103 -1.15 -5.77 16.88
N ASN A 104 -2.34 -6.27 16.59
CA ASN A 104 -2.83 -6.35 15.23
C ASN A 104 -3.29 -4.97 14.76
N VAL A 105 -2.51 -4.34 13.87
CA VAL A 105 -2.80 -3.01 13.31
C VAL A 105 -2.66 -3.01 11.79
N ALA A 106 -3.44 -2.17 11.13
CA ALA A 106 -3.33 -1.91 9.70
C ALA A 106 -2.77 -0.51 9.45
N LEU A 107 -1.89 -0.39 8.48
CA LEU A 107 -1.49 0.87 7.85
C LEU A 107 -2.10 0.90 6.46
N VAL A 108 -2.75 2.00 6.12
CA VAL A 108 -3.34 2.23 4.80
C VAL A 108 -2.74 3.49 4.22
N ASP A 109 -2.06 3.35 3.09
CA ASP A 109 -1.55 4.47 2.30
C ASP A 109 -2.52 4.76 1.16
N ILE A 110 -3.25 5.86 1.28
CA ILE A 110 -4.24 6.27 0.29
C ILE A 110 -3.57 7.25 -0.66
N GLY A 111 -3.16 6.73 -1.83
CA GLY A 111 -2.60 7.53 -2.92
C GLY A 111 -3.67 8.15 -3.81
N ALA A 112 -3.28 8.50 -5.04
CA ALA A 112 -4.18 8.97 -6.09
C ALA A 112 -4.96 7.79 -6.68
N GLY A 113 -4.28 6.83 -7.30
CA GLY A 113 -4.90 5.70 -8.01
C GLY A 113 -4.90 4.38 -7.24
N THR A 114 -4.18 4.26 -6.13
CA THR A 114 -4.11 3.03 -5.32
C THR A 114 -4.18 3.32 -3.83
N SER A 115 -4.72 2.36 -3.07
CA SER A 115 -4.65 2.32 -1.62
C SER A 115 -3.91 1.05 -1.20
N ASP A 116 -2.74 1.22 -0.61
CA ASP A 116 -1.87 0.13 -0.18
C ASP A 116 -2.06 -0.16 1.30
N ILE A 117 -2.23 -1.44 1.62
CA ILE A 117 -2.57 -1.91 2.97
C ILE A 117 -1.47 -2.85 3.46
N ALA A 118 -0.89 -2.55 4.63
CA ALA A 118 0.01 -3.44 5.34
C ALA A 118 -0.57 -3.75 6.73
N ILE A 119 -0.55 -5.02 7.12
CA ILE A 119 -1.06 -5.47 8.41
C ILE A 119 0.09 -6.03 9.22
N SER A 120 0.24 -5.55 10.45
CA SER A 120 1.23 -6.07 11.38
C SER A 120 0.60 -6.76 12.58
N GLN A 121 1.31 -7.77 13.08
CA GLN A 121 0.98 -8.49 14.30
C GLN A 121 2.26 -9.09 14.89
N ASN A 122 2.38 -9.09 16.20
CA ASN A 122 3.56 -9.63 16.92
C ASN A 122 4.90 -9.02 16.44
N GLY A 123 4.89 -7.78 15.99
CA GLY A 123 6.07 -7.06 15.53
C GLY A 123 6.49 -7.31 14.08
N SER A 124 5.76 -8.17 13.36
CA SER A 124 6.02 -8.50 11.96
C SER A 124 4.84 -8.13 11.08
N ILE A 125 5.11 -7.84 9.81
CA ILE A 125 4.05 -7.70 8.81
C ILE A 125 3.54 -9.11 8.47
N VAL A 126 2.23 -9.29 8.56
CA VAL A 126 1.56 -10.60 8.36
C VAL A 126 0.72 -10.67 7.10
N ALA A 127 0.37 -9.51 6.53
CA ALA A 127 -0.38 -9.46 5.28
C ALA A 127 -0.17 -8.13 4.54
N TYR A 128 -0.35 -8.18 3.23
CA TYR A 128 -0.47 -7.03 2.33
C TYR A 128 -1.76 -7.15 1.52
N ALA A 129 -2.36 -6.01 1.21
CA ALA A 129 -3.43 -5.90 0.24
C ALA A 129 -3.26 -4.58 -0.52
N MET A 130 -3.88 -4.48 -1.67
CA MET A 130 -3.94 -3.27 -2.49
C MET A 130 -5.36 -3.13 -3.03
N SER A 131 -5.84 -1.91 -3.08
CA SER A 131 -7.05 -1.52 -3.79
C SER A 131 -6.70 -0.54 -4.91
N THR A 132 -7.42 -0.64 -6.02
CA THR A 132 -7.39 0.36 -7.11
C THR A 132 -8.42 1.48 -6.89
N VAL A 133 -9.07 1.51 -5.73
CA VAL A 133 -9.97 2.58 -5.29
C VAL A 133 -9.18 3.49 -4.34
N ALA A 134 -9.05 4.76 -4.70
CA ALA A 134 -8.21 5.72 -3.96
C ALA A 134 -8.68 7.17 -4.19
N GLY A 135 -7.80 8.15 -4.07
CA GLY A 135 -8.14 9.57 -4.16
C GLY A 135 -8.74 10.03 -5.49
N ASP A 136 -8.42 9.35 -6.60
CA ASP A 136 -8.93 9.71 -7.93
C ASP A 136 -10.44 9.44 -8.07
N GLU A 137 -11.00 8.47 -7.33
CA GLU A 137 -12.45 8.24 -7.30
C GLU A 137 -13.21 9.48 -6.80
N ILE A 138 -12.63 10.20 -5.83
CA ILE A 138 -13.20 11.42 -5.31
C ILE A 138 -13.06 12.55 -6.33
N THR A 139 -11.92 12.63 -7.03
CA THR A 139 -11.72 13.58 -8.11
C THR A 139 -12.70 13.36 -9.27
N GLU A 140 -12.93 12.09 -9.64
CA GLU A 140 -13.94 11.76 -10.64
C GLU A 140 -15.36 12.13 -10.22
N GLU A 141 -15.69 12.00 -8.93
CA GLU A 141 -17.00 12.45 -8.41
C GLU A 141 -17.14 13.96 -8.51
N ILE A 142 -16.07 14.72 -8.23
CA ILE A 142 -16.05 16.18 -8.42
C ILE A 142 -16.26 16.53 -9.91
N ILE A 143 -15.58 15.86 -10.82
CA ILE A 143 -15.75 16.06 -12.26
C ILE A 143 -17.20 15.87 -12.67
N ARG A 144 -17.83 14.80 -12.20
CA ARG A 144 -19.24 14.47 -12.51
C ARG A 144 -20.21 15.49 -11.95
N ASN A 145 -20.03 15.92 -10.69
CA ASN A 145 -20.96 16.79 -10.00
C ASN A 145 -20.88 18.25 -10.43
N TYR A 146 -19.66 18.70 -10.79
CA TYR A 146 -19.39 20.12 -11.04
C TYR A 146 -19.03 20.43 -12.51
N ILE A 147 -18.98 19.41 -13.37
CA ILE A 147 -18.70 19.53 -14.82
C ILE A 147 -17.38 20.27 -15.06
N VAL A 148 -16.34 19.88 -14.35
CA VAL A 148 -14.99 20.46 -14.44
C VAL A 148 -14.01 19.46 -15.07
N ASP A 149 -12.83 19.94 -15.46
CA ASP A 149 -11.73 19.06 -15.86
C ASP A 149 -10.99 18.49 -14.63
N PHE A 150 -10.12 17.51 -14.86
CA PHE A 150 -9.39 16.83 -13.79
C PHE A 150 -8.54 17.79 -12.95
N ALA A 151 -7.84 18.73 -13.59
CA ALA A 151 -6.97 19.67 -12.89
C ALA A 151 -7.78 20.60 -11.97
N THR A 152 -8.89 21.12 -12.46
CA THR A 152 -9.82 21.95 -11.66
C THR A 152 -10.42 21.14 -10.51
N ALA A 153 -10.79 19.88 -10.74
CA ALA A 153 -11.32 19.00 -9.70
C ALA A 153 -10.29 18.75 -8.57
N GLU A 154 -9.02 18.53 -8.93
CA GLU A 154 -7.92 18.40 -7.96
C GLU A 154 -7.73 19.68 -7.14
N GLU A 155 -7.75 20.85 -7.78
CA GLU A 155 -7.67 22.13 -7.08
C GLU A 155 -8.85 22.34 -6.12
N MET A 156 -10.06 22.00 -6.54
CA MET A 156 -11.26 22.06 -5.67
C MET A 156 -11.12 21.09 -4.47
N LYS A 157 -10.69 19.87 -4.70
CA LYS A 157 -10.45 18.85 -3.64
C LYS A 157 -9.49 19.34 -2.57
N LEU A 158 -8.43 20.08 -2.95
CA LEU A 158 -7.43 20.61 -2.04
C LEU A 158 -7.84 21.91 -1.35
N SER A 159 -9.02 22.48 -1.66
CA SER A 159 -9.46 23.81 -1.20
C SER A 159 -10.22 23.78 0.14
N SER A 160 -10.07 22.74 0.96
CA SER A 160 -10.80 22.52 2.23
C SER A 160 -10.61 23.61 3.29
N TYR A 161 -9.57 24.45 3.16
CA TYR A 161 -9.25 25.53 4.10
C TYR A 161 -9.91 26.88 3.77
N GLN A 162 -10.67 26.96 2.67
CA GLN A 162 -11.38 28.16 2.25
C GLN A 162 -12.85 28.10 2.70
N GLU A 163 -13.51 29.24 2.90
CA GLU A 163 -14.93 29.28 3.21
C GLU A 163 -15.79 28.95 1.98
N THR A 164 -15.31 29.36 0.81
CA THR A 164 -15.98 29.09 -0.47
C THR A 164 -14.96 28.68 -1.52
N ILE A 165 -15.37 27.82 -2.43
CA ILE A 165 -14.57 27.37 -3.58
C ILE A 165 -15.13 28.03 -4.83
N SER A 166 -14.27 28.78 -5.52
CA SER A 166 -14.59 29.37 -6.83
C SER A 166 -13.94 28.53 -7.93
N TYR A 167 -14.71 28.18 -8.94
CA TYR A 167 -14.22 27.36 -10.05
C TYR A 167 -14.90 27.78 -11.36
N LYS A 168 -14.30 27.34 -12.46
CA LYS A 168 -14.87 27.50 -13.80
C LYS A 168 -15.19 26.14 -14.38
N ASP A 169 -16.43 25.96 -14.88
CA ASP A 169 -16.81 24.73 -15.55
C ASP A 169 -16.21 24.63 -16.97
N ILE A 170 -16.30 23.43 -17.57
CA ILE A 170 -15.77 23.18 -18.93
C ILE A 170 -16.48 24.01 -20.02
N LEU A 171 -17.61 24.61 -19.72
CA LEU A 171 -18.37 25.50 -20.62
C LEU A 171 -17.89 26.96 -20.49
N GLY A 172 -17.05 27.25 -19.49
CA GLY A 172 -16.45 28.57 -19.25
C GLY A 172 -17.25 29.46 -18.32
N PHE A 173 -18.26 28.94 -17.60
CA PHE A 173 -19.01 29.68 -16.61
C PHE A 173 -18.32 29.67 -15.25
N ASP A 174 -18.32 30.83 -14.59
CA ASP A 174 -17.77 30.97 -13.24
C ASP A 174 -18.83 30.57 -12.18
N HIS A 175 -18.42 29.79 -11.20
CA HIS A 175 -19.23 29.30 -10.11
C HIS A 175 -18.56 29.54 -8.76
N THR A 176 -19.36 29.60 -7.70
CA THR A 176 -18.88 29.62 -6.31
C THR A 176 -19.78 28.74 -5.47
N ILE A 177 -19.20 27.87 -4.66
CA ILE A 177 -19.91 26.97 -3.75
C ILE A 177 -19.37 27.12 -2.34
N ASP A 178 -20.23 26.94 -1.34
CA ASP A 178 -19.80 26.80 0.05
C ASP A 178 -18.99 25.53 0.24
N THR A 179 -17.87 25.63 0.97
CA THR A 179 -16.96 24.48 1.16
C THR A 179 -17.62 23.34 1.91
N GLY A 180 -18.51 23.63 2.88
CA GLY A 180 -19.25 22.60 3.59
C GLY A 180 -20.22 21.85 2.69
N GLU A 181 -20.94 22.56 1.80
CA GLU A 181 -21.84 21.95 0.81
C GLU A 181 -21.05 21.10 -0.19
N PHE A 182 -19.87 21.60 -0.63
CA PHE A 182 -18.98 20.88 -1.54
C PHE A 182 -18.55 19.55 -0.93
N PHE A 183 -17.95 19.55 0.27
CA PHE A 183 -17.50 18.31 0.90
C PHE A 183 -18.65 17.39 1.28
N ALA A 184 -19.82 17.92 1.65
CA ALA A 184 -21.01 17.11 1.90
C ALA A 184 -21.45 16.35 0.64
N SER A 185 -21.28 16.92 -0.55
CA SER A 185 -21.60 16.25 -1.82
C SER A 185 -20.70 15.05 -2.14
N LEU A 186 -19.51 15.00 -1.52
CA LEU A 186 -18.52 13.93 -1.73
C LEU A 186 -18.65 12.76 -0.75
N PHE A 187 -19.46 12.87 0.32
CA PHE A 187 -19.63 11.79 1.29
C PHE A 187 -19.92 10.43 0.69
N PRO A 188 -20.77 10.26 -0.35
CA PRO A 188 -21.00 8.95 -0.93
C PRO A 188 -19.74 8.30 -1.53
N ALA A 189 -18.87 9.10 -2.14
CA ALA A 189 -17.60 8.61 -2.70
C ALA A 189 -16.59 8.26 -1.58
N VAL A 190 -16.52 9.09 -0.54
CA VAL A 190 -15.67 8.84 0.63
C VAL A 190 -16.14 7.59 1.37
N ASP A 191 -17.44 7.40 1.58
CA ASP A 191 -17.99 6.20 2.21
C ASP A 191 -17.66 4.95 1.39
N SER A 192 -17.81 5.01 0.06
CA SER A 192 -17.45 3.89 -0.83
C SER A 192 -15.97 3.54 -0.76
N LEU A 193 -15.08 4.55 -0.73
CA LEU A 193 -13.65 4.35 -0.53
C LEU A 193 -13.36 3.69 0.83
N ALA A 194 -13.97 4.19 1.90
CA ALA A 194 -13.79 3.66 3.25
C ALA A 194 -14.30 2.21 3.38
N GLU A 195 -15.45 1.89 2.80
CA GLU A 195 -15.99 0.52 2.75
C GLU A 195 -15.06 -0.41 2.00
N ASN A 196 -14.57 -0.01 0.82
CA ASN A 196 -13.63 -0.80 0.03
C ASN A 196 -12.33 -1.09 0.81
N ILE A 197 -11.76 -0.07 1.47
CA ILE A 197 -10.56 -0.24 2.30
C ILE A 197 -10.85 -1.21 3.46
N ALA A 198 -11.97 -1.03 4.16
CA ALA A 198 -12.34 -1.88 5.29
C ALA A 198 -12.54 -3.35 4.88
N GLU A 199 -13.18 -3.61 3.75
CA GLU A 199 -13.34 -4.95 3.19
C GLU A 199 -11.99 -5.60 2.86
N ASN A 200 -11.08 -4.86 2.21
CA ASN A 200 -9.74 -5.35 1.89
C ASN A 200 -8.91 -5.64 3.16
N ILE A 201 -9.01 -4.80 4.19
CA ILE A 201 -8.38 -5.05 5.49
C ILE A 201 -8.91 -6.36 6.09
N VAL A 202 -10.22 -6.52 6.19
CA VAL A 202 -10.84 -7.71 6.80
C VAL A 202 -10.51 -8.95 5.99
N LYS A 203 -10.53 -8.87 4.66
CA LYS A 203 -10.17 -9.98 3.77
C LYS A 203 -8.72 -10.43 3.97
N ALA A 204 -7.79 -9.50 4.07
CA ALA A 204 -6.36 -9.79 4.23
C ALA A 204 -6.00 -10.24 5.66
N ASN A 205 -6.67 -9.67 6.67
CA ASN A 205 -6.39 -9.92 8.09
C ASN A 205 -7.21 -11.06 8.70
N GLY A 206 -8.33 -11.46 8.05
CA GLY A 206 -9.29 -12.41 8.58
C GLY A 206 -10.19 -11.88 9.71
N GLN A 207 -9.94 -10.66 10.18
CA GLN A 207 -10.68 -9.98 11.24
C GLN A 207 -10.43 -8.47 11.21
N ALA A 208 -11.23 -7.69 11.95
CA ALA A 208 -10.94 -6.28 12.14
C ALA A 208 -9.65 -6.09 12.97
N PRO A 209 -8.75 -5.16 12.59
CA PRO A 209 -7.57 -4.83 13.38
C PRO A 209 -7.94 -4.00 14.62
N ALA A 210 -7.03 -3.94 15.61
CA ALA A 210 -7.21 -3.12 16.80
C ALA A 210 -7.14 -1.61 16.50
N ALA A 211 -6.40 -1.21 15.46
CA ALA A 211 -6.32 0.16 14.98
C ALA A 211 -5.97 0.18 13.49
N VAL A 212 -6.41 1.25 12.82
CA VAL A 212 -6.06 1.57 11.44
C VAL A 212 -5.35 2.92 11.43
N PHE A 213 -4.20 2.99 10.78
CA PHE A 213 -3.43 4.21 10.55
C PHE A 213 -3.59 4.59 9.09
N LEU A 214 -4.04 5.80 8.83
CA LEU A 214 -4.21 6.33 7.49
C LEU A 214 -3.06 7.29 7.18
N VAL A 215 -2.49 7.13 5.99
CA VAL A 215 -1.44 8.00 5.44
C VAL A 215 -1.68 8.23 3.95
N GLY A 216 -0.80 8.97 3.30
CA GLY A 216 -0.96 9.36 1.90
C GLY A 216 -1.81 10.61 1.73
N GLY A 217 -1.81 11.16 0.52
CA GLY A 217 -2.55 12.38 0.19
C GLY A 217 -4.06 12.23 0.35
N GLY A 218 -4.60 11.06 -0.02
CA GLY A 218 -6.02 10.74 0.11
C GLY A 218 -6.54 10.63 1.55
N SER A 219 -5.66 10.48 2.54
CA SER A 219 -6.04 10.44 3.95
C SER A 219 -6.44 11.81 4.55
N LEU A 220 -6.27 12.89 3.78
CA LEU A 220 -6.56 14.27 4.19
C LEU A 220 -7.93 14.77 3.71
N ILE A 221 -8.68 13.94 3.04
CA ILE A 221 -9.98 14.27 2.46
C ILE A 221 -11.10 14.07 3.48
#